data_01c3df42ef31aa6c86925968cafd4f8d
#
_entry.id   01c3df42ef31aa6c86925968cafd4f8d
#
_cell.length_a   1.000
_cell.length_b   1.000
_cell.length_c   1.000
_cell.angle_alpha   90.00
_cell.angle_beta   90.00
_cell.angle_gamma   90.00
#
_symmetry.space_group_name_H-M   'P 1'
#
loop_
_entity.id
_entity.type
_entity.pdbx_description
1 polymer ?
#
loop_
_entity_poly.entity_id
_entity_poly.type
_entity_poly.pdbx_seq_one_letter_code
_entity_poly.pdbx_strand_id
1 'polypeptide(L)'
;MVEVELKFQIPAARRTALLKALDPKKSEQIQLQAKYYDTEDRLLSKSGVALRQRLEGTRWVQTLKAAGKSHIERFEHNHDLGELERALELDLNIYAAAPEAQQILNNALGDQISQLKLQFETNITRTLRVIEYEGTEIEVALDIGAIRTLEAEQEVHEVEFELKSGSIEQLLAFSFEWVKKYHLWLDVRSKAEIGNLLATQQKVSPAVPAKEFQLSKKDSAAKALCNLIAQQMQHLLPNIAAISAQVAEQDHIDQAQQALEHLYLSVLLFKNWHSGISDKWAHQLEAFNKQFEHLQHLQHMQSTLAAFLQNPTTAENLSKDILYAKEKLGNLVKSTQNVHHYLELLIFSLKEDVKSTQDLKTIAQATLQQQYKALQEQINQTEIHDFEQLDLLAVRIQELKFSFPILTSIYDVKNLQKYSKALNDAQLAAAEYQTLASSAVYIQQTELEASDWFVLGWLTAKQEVYAQKLLEATEQFLISRKFLK
;
A
#
# COMPACT_ATOMS: atom_id res chain seq x y z
N MET A 1 -20.12 -13.77 -7.00
CA MET A 1 -19.08 -14.77 -6.64
C MET A 1 -17.83 -14.03 -6.24
N VAL A 2 -17.03 -14.51 -5.30
CA VAL A 2 -15.73 -13.89 -4.98
C VAL A 2 -14.67 -14.53 -5.87
N GLU A 3 -13.97 -13.70 -6.64
CA GLU A 3 -12.85 -14.08 -7.48
C GLU A 3 -11.55 -13.78 -6.70
N VAL A 4 -10.57 -14.69 -6.75
CA VAL A 4 -9.25 -14.52 -6.15
C VAL A 4 -8.22 -14.49 -7.27
N GLU A 5 -7.66 -13.32 -7.53
CA GLU A 5 -6.70 -13.10 -8.60
C GLU A 5 -5.49 -12.26 -8.15
N LEU A 6 -4.35 -12.53 -8.76
CA LEU A 6 -3.13 -11.74 -8.66
C LEU A 6 -2.74 -11.23 -10.04
N LYS A 7 -2.45 -9.96 -10.16
CA LYS A 7 -2.07 -9.34 -11.42
C LYS A 7 -0.65 -8.76 -11.36
N PHE A 8 0.12 -9.07 -12.38
CA PHE A 8 1.52 -8.67 -12.49
C PHE A 8 1.80 -8.01 -13.83
N GLN A 9 2.65 -7.00 -13.80
CA GLN A 9 3.26 -6.42 -14.97
C GLN A 9 4.49 -7.23 -15.40
N ILE A 10 4.77 -7.22 -16.70
CA ILE A 10 5.81 -8.05 -17.33
C ILE A 10 6.91 -7.15 -17.87
N PRO A 11 8.18 -7.28 -17.42
CA PRO A 11 9.30 -6.56 -18.03
C PRO A 11 9.38 -6.84 -19.54
N ALA A 12 9.61 -5.82 -20.35
CA ALA A 12 9.68 -5.96 -21.82
C ALA A 12 10.61 -7.10 -22.25
N ALA A 13 11.77 -7.24 -21.60
CA ALA A 13 12.75 -8.29 -21.88
C ALA A 13 12.25 -9.73 -21.55
N ARG A 14 11.16 -9.87 -20.80
CA ARG A 14 10.62 -11.18 -20.37
C ARG A 14 9.34 -11.60 -21.11
N ARG A 15 8.70 -10.71 -21.86
CA ARG A 15 7.43 -10.97 -22.57
C ARG A 15 7.45 -12.22 -23.45
N THR A 16 8.47 -12.36 -24.31
CA THR A 16 8.62 -13.52 -25.20
C THR A 16 8.86 -14.82 -24.43
N ALA A 17 9.65 -14.77 -23.34
CA ALA A 17 9.93 -15.96 -22.54
C ALA A 17 8.68 -16.42 -21.78
N LEU A 18 7.87 -15.50 -21.28
CA LEU A 18 6.62 -15.80 -20.57
C LEU A 18 5.58 -16.39 -21.54
N LEU A 19 5.41 -15.82 -22.74
CA LEU A 19 4.52 -16.37 -23.76
C LEU A 19 4.92 -17.82 -24.14
N LYS A 20 6.21 -18.11 -24.26
CA LYS A 20 6.69 -19.48 -24.50
C LYS A 20 6.38 -20.43 -23.33
N ALA A 21 6.39 -19.94 -22.10
CA ALA A 21 6.10 -20.74 -20.92
C ALA A 21 4.63 -21.18 -20.82
N LEU A 22 3.72 -20.39 -21.39
CA LEU A 22 2.31 -20.78 -21.51
C LEU A 22 2.10 -21.95 -22.47
N ASP A 23 3.12 -22.33 -23.25
CA ASP A 23 3.04 -23.39 -24.23
C ASP A 23 1.88 -23.20 -25.23
N PRO A 24 2.09 -22.51 -26.36
CA PRO A 24 1.03 -22.15 -27.32
C PRO A 24 0.21 -23.34 -27.85
N LYS A 25 0.73 -24.57 -27.70
CA LYS A 25 0.00 -25.79 -28.08
C LYS A 25 -1.00 -26.26 -27.01
N LYS A 26 -0.86 -25.77 -25.78
CA LYS A 26 -1.67 -26.14 -24.61
C LYS A 26 -2.48 -24.93 -24.05
N SER A 27 -2.31 -23.77 -24.64
CA SER A 27 -3.02 -22.55 -24.29
C SER A 27 -4.09 -22.24 -25.32
N GLU A 28 -5.13 -21.57 -24.86
CA GLU A 28 -6.16 -20.98 -25.69
C GLU A 28 -5.86 -19.52 -25.95
N GLN A 29 -6.15 -19.01 -27.14
CA GLN A 29 -6.03 -17.59 -27.46
C GLN A 29 -7.40 -17.03 -27.79
N ILE A 30 -7.79 -15.97 -27.08
CA ILE A 30 -9.11 -15.32 -27.20
C ILE A 30 -8.90 -13.83 -27.42
N GLN A 31 -9.65 -13.28 -28.39
CA GLN A 31 -9.74 -11.83 -28.57
C GLN A 31 -10.83 -11.28 -27.66
N LEU A 32 -10.47 -10.34 -26.81
CA LEU A 32 -11.36 -9.67 -25.86
C LEU A 32 -11.52 -8.20 -26.26
N GLN A 33 -12.74 -7.81 -26.59
CA GLN A 33 -13.07 -6.40 -26.85
C GLN A 33 -14.10 -5.94 -25.82
N ALA A 34 -13.75 -4.98 -24.98
CA ALA A 34 -14.65 -4.54 -23.93
C ALA A 34 -14.96 -3.04 -24.02
N LYS A 35 -16.20 -2.71 -23.71
CA LYS A 35 -16.74 -1.36 -23.57
C LYS A 35 -17.03 -1.09 -22.11
N TYR A 36 -16.44 -0.05 -21.55
CA TYR A 36 -16.61 0.33 -20.15
C TYR A 36 -17.52 1.55 -20.01
N TYR A 37 -18.45 1.45 -19.08
CA TYR A 37 -19.49 2.44 -18.86
C TYR A 37 -19.37 3.08 -17.48
N ASP A 38 -19.56 4.39 -17.44
CA ASP A 38 -19.64 5.17 -16.20
C ASP A 38 -20.44 6.46 -16.46
N THR A 39 -20.78 7.19 -15.42
CA THR A 39 -21.29 8.55 -15.53
C THR A 39 -20.16 9.53 -15.90
N GLU A 40 -20.51 10.73 -16.31
CA GLU A 40 -19.52 11.78 -16.56
C GLU A 40 -18.69 12.10 -15.32
N ASP A 41 -19.33 12.08 -14.14
CA ASP A 41 -18.70 12.32 -12.83
C ASP A 41 -17.95 11.10 -12.28
N ARG A 42 -17.89 9.98 -13.00
CA ARG A 42 -17.17 8.75 -12.59
C ARG A 42 -17.70 8.13 -11.29
N LEU A 43 -19.00 8.04 -11.12
CA LEU A 43 -19.62 7.55 -9.90
C LEU A 43 -19.30 6.07 -9.62
N LEU A 44 -19.30 5.22 -10.68
CA LEU A 44 -18.90 3.81 -10.52
C LEU A 44 -17.43 3.71 -10.12
N SER A 45 -16.53 4.37 -10.84
CA SER A 45 -15.10 4.37 -10.55
C SER A 45 -14.80 4.89 -9.13
N LYS A 46 -15.39 5.99 -8.71
CA LYS A 46 -15.27 6.56 -7.35
C LYS A 46 -15.77 5.61 -6.26
N SER A 47 -16.70 4.73 -6.59
CA SER A 47 -17.25 3.70 -5.71
C SER A 47 -16.48 2.36 -5.77
N GLY A 48 -15.37 2.30 -6.52
CA GLY A 48 -14.61 1.06 -6.73
C GLY A 48 -15.36 0.01 -7.56
N VAL A 49 -16.26 0.44 -8.44
CA VAL A 49 -17.10 -0.41 -9.28
C VAL A 49 -16.73 -0.23 -10.75
N ALA A 50 -16.73 -1.33 -11.52
CA ALA A 50 -16.55 -1.32 -12.96
C ALA A 50 -17.71 -2.07 -13.64
N LEU A 51 -18.31 -1.46 -14.64
CA LEU A 51 -19.38 -2.01 -15.47
C LEU A 51 -18.90 -2.07 -16.91
N ARG A 52 -18.96 -3.27 -17.51
CA ARG A 52 -18.52 -3.46 -18.89
C ARG A 52 -19.42 -4.43 -19.65
N GLN A 53 -19.45 -4.28 -20.99
CA GLN A 53 -19.83 -5.32 -21.93
C GLN A 53 -18.59 -5.77 -22.70
N ARG A 54 -18.33 -7.08 -22.75
CA ARG A 54 -17.13 -7.64 -23.37
C ARG A 54 -17.49 -8.74 -24.37
N LEU A 55 -16.95 -8.62 -25.58
CA LEU A 55 -16.94 -9.70 -26.57
C LEU A 55 -15.81 -10.66 -26.22
N GLU A 56 -16.13 -11.91 -25.95
CA GLU A 56 -15.25 -13.04 -25.67
C GLU A 56 -15.39 -14.05 -26.82
N GLY A 57 -14.46 -13.99 -27.78
CA GLY A 57 -14.62 -14.73 -29.03
C GLY A 57 -15.86 -14.28 -29.81
N THR A 58 -16.96 -15.05 -29.75
CA THR A 58 -18.25 -14.72 -30.42
C THR A 58 -19.38 -14.31 -29.47
N ARG A 59 -19.15 -14.40 -28.15
CA ARG A 59 -20.19 -14.16 -27.13
C ARG A 59 -19.99 -12.82 -26.41
N TRP A 60 -21.08 -12.11 -26.22
CA TRP A 60 -21.09 -10.91 -25.37
C TRP A 60 -21.45 -11.24 -23.92
N VAL A 61 -20.67 -10.69 -23.02
CA VAL A 61 -20.87 -10.84 -21.56
C VAL A 61 -20.93 -9.45 -20.93
N GLN A 62 -21.98 -9.18 -20.15
CA GLN A 62 -22.05 -7.98 -19.32
C GLN A 62 -21.56 -8.31 -17.91
N THR A 63 -20.55 -7.58 -17.44
CA THR A 63 -19.88 -7.83 -16.17
C THR A 63 -19.97 -6.64 -15.25
N LEU A 64 -20.32 -6.88 -13.99
CA LEU A 64 -20.14 -5.96 -12.88
C LEU A 64 -19.05 -6.47 -11.97
N LYS A 65 -17.99 -5.68 -11.80
CA LYS A 65 -16.93 -5.94 -10.79
C LYS A 65 -16.95 -4.87 -9.72
N ALA A 66 -16.71 -5.25 -8.47
CA ALA A 66 -16.56 -4.30 -7.36
C ALA A 66 -15.40 -4.68 -6.47
N ALA A 67 -14.83 -3.68 -5.78
CA ALA A 67 -13.75 -3.89 -4.83
C ALA A 67 -14.20 -4.85 -3.70
N GLY A 68 -13.37 -5.83 -3.39
CA GLY A 68 -13.56 -6.80 -2.30
C GLY A 68 -12.93 -6.34 -0.99
N LYS A 69 -12.73 -7.30 -0.08
CA LYS A 69 -12.12 -7.06 1.24
C LYS A 69 -10.60 -6.87 1.16
N SER A 70 -9.97 -7.34 0.10
CA SER A 70 -8.53 -7.21 -0.15
C SER A 70 -8.27 -6.91 -1.62
N HIS A 71 -7.02 -6.61 -2.00
CA HIS A 71 -6.66 -6.36 -3.40
C HIS A 71 -6.68 -7.60 -4.28
N ILE A 72 -6.74 -8.79 -3.70
CA ILE A 72 -6.77 -10.06 -4.44
C ILE A 72 -8.17 -10.67 -4.50
N GLU A 73 -9.14 -10.14 -3.75
CA GLU A 73 -10.53 -10.59 -3.75
C GLU A 73 -11.40 -9.52 -4.39
N ARG A 74 -12.25 -9.91 -5.32
CA ARG A 74 -13.21 -9.02 -5.99
C ARG A 74 -14.57 -9.65 -6.07
N PHE A 75 -15.61 -8.85 -5.94
CA PHE A 75 -16.95 -9.25 -6.34
C PHE A 75 -17.04 -9.22 -7.86
N GLU A 76 -17.53 -10.31 -8.45
CA GLU A 76 -17.81 -10.37 -9.88
C GLU A 76 -19.18 -11.00 -10.14
N HIS A 77 -19.94 -10.36 -11.02
CA HIS A 77 -21.19 -10.87 -11.57
C HIS A 77 -21.19 -10.76 -13.08
N ASN A 78 -21.23 -11.92 -13.74
CA ASN A 78 -21.27 -12.04 -15.19
C ASN A 78 -22.67 -12.43 -15.66
N HIS A 79 -23.15 -11.78 -16.71
CA HIS A 79 -24.37 -12.13 -17.39
C HIS A 79 -24.10 -12.34 -18.88
N ASP A 80 -24.38 -13.55 -19.37
CA ASP A 80 -24.18 -13.94 -20.77
C ASP A 80 -25.31 -13.33 -21.62
N LEU A 81 -24.95 -12.49 -22.58
CA LEU A 81 -25.85 -11.86 -23.53
C LEU A 81 -26.04 -12.68 -24.82
N GLY A 82 -25.25 -13.77 -24.98
CA GLY A 82 -25.28 -14.64 -26.14
C GLY A 82 -24.39 -14.21 -27.30
N GLU A 83 -24.55 -14.90 -28.42
CA GLU A 83 -23.83 -14.62 -29.68
C GLU A 83 -24.56 -13.53 -30.46
N LEU A 84 -23.94 -12.36 -30.59
CA LEU A 84 -24.53 -11.19 -31.24
C LEU A 84 -23.51 -10.54 -32.17
N GLU A 85 -23.94 -10.03 -33.31
CA GLU A 85 -23.06 -9.31 -34.23
C GLU A 85 -22.49 -8.01 -33.64
N ARG A 86 -23.20 -7.40 -32.67
CA ARG A 86 -22.80 -6.18 -31.99
C ARG A 86 -23.26 -6.19 -30.53
N ALA A 87 -22.61 -5.40 -29.68
CA ALA A 87 -23.05 -5.20 -28.31
C ALA A 87 -24.50 -4.64 -28.30
N LEU A 88 -25.30 -5.17 -27.40
CA LEU A 88 -26.62 -4.60 -27.08
C LEU A 88 -26.45 -3.24 -26.37
N GLU A 89 -27.52 -2.47 -26.33
CA GLU A 89 -27.60 -1.37 -25.39
C GLU A 89 -27.44 -1.91 -23.96
N LEU A 90 -26.83 -1.08 -23.09
CA LEU A 90 -26.60 -1.47 -21.70
C LEU A 90 -27.93 -1.70 -20.98
N ASP A 91 -28.18 -2.91 -20.50
CA ASP A 91 -29.37 -3.27 -19.73
C ASP A 91 -28.98 -3.58 -18.27
N LEU A 92 -29.47 -2.77 -17.35
CA LEU A 92 -29.25 -2.97 -15.91
C LEU A 92 -30.34 -3.82 -15.24
N ASN A 93 -31.46 -4.09 -15.95
CA ASN A 93 -32.50 -4.95 -15.40
C ASN A 93 -32.02 -6.40 -15.19
N ILE A 94 -30.97 -6.81 -15.91
CA ILE A 94 -30.34 -8.13 -15.71
C ILE A 94 -29.88 -8.37 -14.27
N TYR A 95 -29.61 -7.31 -13.53
CA TYR A 95 -29.19 -7.39 -12.12
C TYR A 95 -30.36 -7.51 -11.12
N ALA A 96 -31.62 -7.38 -11.59
CA ALA A 96 -32.79 -7.54 -10.72
C ALA A 96 -32.89 -8.93 -10.07
N ALA A 97 -32.32 -9.95 -10.73
CA ALA A 97 -32.22 -11.32 -10.20
C ALA A 97 -30.95 -11.54 -9.32
N ALA A 98 -30.09 -10.55 -9.18
CA ALA A 98 -28.82 -10.62 -8.43
C ALA A 98 -28.78 -9.50 -7.36
N PRO A 99 -29.37 -9.71 -6.17
CA PRO A 99 -29.58 -8.66 -5.17
C PRO A 99 -28.30 -7.93 -4.73
N GLU A 100 -27.18 -8.64 -4.61
CA GLU A 100 -25.89 -8.05 -4.25
C GLU A 100 -25.37 -7.12 -5.35
N ALA A 101 -25.43 -7.53 -6.61
CA ALA A 101 -25.04 -6.70 -7.76
C ALA A 101 -25.93 -5.45 -7.88
N GLN A 102 -27.25 -5.64 -7.70
CA GLN A 102 -28.21 -4.52 -7.71
C GLN A 102 -27.93 -3.52 -6.58
N GLN A 103 -27.62 -4.00 -5.38
CA GLN A 103 -27.29 -3.15 -4.24
C GLN A 103 -26.00 -2.34 -4.50
N ILE A 104 -24.95 -2.98 -5.07
CA ILE A 104 -23.71 -2.31 -5.45
C ILE A 104 -23.99 -1.17 -6.44
N LEU A 105 -24.75 -1.44 -7.49
CA LEU A 105 -25.12 -0.43 -8.48
C LEU A 105 -25.93 0.73 -7.89
N ASN A 106 -26.93 0.42 -7.08
CA ASN A 106 -27.77 1.43 -6.43
C ASN A 106 -26.96 2.32 -5.49
N ASN A 107 -26.03 1.73 -4.72
CA ASN A 107 -25.16 2.48 -3.82
C ASN A 107 -24.21 3.42 -4.58
N ALA A 108 -23.74 2.99 -5.76
CA ALA A 108 -22.80 3.77 -6.55
C ALA A 108 -23.48 4.87 -7.38
N LEU A 109 -24.62 4.58 -7.99
CA LEU A 109 -25.25 5.45 -8.98
C LEU A 109 -26.45 6.26 -8.43
N GLY A 110 -27.15 5.75 -7.39
CA GLY A 110 -28.40 6.35 -6.94
C GLY A 110 -29.38 6.53 -8.09
N ASP A 111 -29.88 7.75 -8.27
CA ASP A 111 -30.84 8.10 -9.34
C ASP A 111 -30.15 8.39 -10.69
N GLN A 112 -28.83 8.27 -10.81
CA GLN A 112 -28.07 8.65 -12.00
C GLN A 112 -27.84 7.50 -13.00
N ILE A 113 -28.58 6.41 -12.87
CA ILE A 113 -28.48 5.22 -13.74
C ILE A 113 -28.61 5.58 -15.25
N SER A 114 -29.50 6.51 -15.60
CA SER A 114 -29.69 6.95 -16.98
C SER A 114 -28.55 7.78 -17.57
N GLN A 115 -27.55 8.16 -16.75
CA GLN A 115 -26.40 8.98 -17.18
C GLN A 115 -25.20 8.13 -17.59
N LEU A 116 -25.30 6.80 -17.53
CA LEU A 116 -24.24 5.90 -17.97
C LEU A 116 -23.94 6.06 -19.45
N LYS A 117 -22.66 6.28 -19.77
CA LYS A 117 -22.15 6.41 -21.14
C LYS A 117 -20.89 5.59 -21.31
N LEU A 118 -20.58 5.19 -22.52
CA LEU A 118 -19.29 4.61 -22.89
C LEU A 118 -18.16 5.62 -22.58
N GLN A 119 -17.16 5.17 -21.86
CA GLN A 119 -16.05 6.00 -21.42
C GLN A 119 -14.73 5.66 -22.14
N PHE A 120 -14.46 4.37 -22.28
CA PHE A 120 -13.28 3.86 -22.96
C PHE A 120 -13.52 2.39 -23.38
N GLU A 121 -12.62 1.91 -24.22
CA GLU A 121 -12.66 0.53 -24.72
C GLU A 121 -11.32 -0.16 -24.45
N THR A 122 -11.34 -1.49 -24.37
CA THR A 122 -10.12 -2.31 -24.36
C THR A 122 -10.16 -3.28 -25.52
N ASN A 123 -8.98 -3.53 -26.12
CA ASN A 123 -8.79 -4.51 -27.15
C ASN A 123 -7.56 -5.37 -26.78
N ILE A 124 -7.82 -6.58 -26.30
CA ILE A 124 -6.82 -7.44 -25.65
C ILE A 124 -6.81 -8.81 -26.33
N THR A 125 -5.63 -9.26 -26.69
CA THR A 125 -5.40 -10.67 -27.02
C THR A 125 -5.01 -11.38 -25.73
N ARG A 126 -5.90 -12.23 -25.23
CA ARG A 126 -5.65 -13.05 -24.03
C ARG A 126 -5.16 -14.45 -24.46
N THR A 127 -4.00 -14.84 -23.95
CA THR A 127 -3.52 -16.22 -24.01
C THR A 127 -3.68 -16.84 -22.64
N LEU A 128 -4.55 -17.83 -22.50
CA LEU A 128 -4.86 -18.43 -21.22
C LEU A 128 -4.54 -19.92 -21.18
N ARG A 129 -4.17 -20.38 -20.00
CA ARG A 129 -3.93 -21.79 -19.70
C ARG A 129 -4.26 -22.09 -18.25
N VAL A 130 -4.99 -23.16 -18.00
CA VAL A 130 -5.15 -23.73 -16.66
C VAL A 130 -3.95 -24.63 -16.37
N ILE A 131 -3.30 -24.39 -15.24
CA ILE A 131 -2.12 -25.14 -14.77
C ILE A 131 -2.49 -25.76 -13.42
N GLU A 132 -2.27 -27.07 -13.30
CA GLU A 132 -2.34 -27.74 -12.01
C GLU A 132 -1.01 -27.59 -11.27
N TYR A 133 -1.08 -27.08 -10.04
CA TYR A 133 0.07 -26.89 -9.16
C TYR A 133 -0.26 -27.37 -7.75
N GLU A 134 0.35 -28.47 -7.32
CA GLU A 134 0.17 -29.09 -6.00
C GLU A 134 -1.31 -29.23 -5.57
N GLY A 135 -2.16 -29.78 -6.47
CA GLY A 135 -3.58 -29.99 -6.23
C GLY A 135 -4.45 -28.72 -6.33
N THR A 136 -3.88 -27.63 -6.85
CA THR A 136 -4.57 -26.34 -7.07
C THR A 136 -4.63 -26.05 -8.57
N GLU A 137 -5.81 -25.73 -9.08
CA GLU A 137 -5.98 -25.28 -10.47
C GLU A 137 -5.88 -23.76 -10.53
N ILE A 138 -4.91 -23.29 -11.31
CA ILE A 138 -4.60 -21.88 -11.50
C ILE A 138 -4.76 -21.53 -12.97
N GLU A 139 -5.63 -20.59 -13.28
CA GLU A 139 -5.68 -19.98 -14.60
C GLU A 139 -4.61 -18.91 -14.73
N VAL A 140 -3.76 -19.07 -15.72
CA VAL A 140 -2.75 -18.08 -16.10
C VAL A 140 -3.20 -17.40 -17.36
N ALA A 141 -3.54 -16.12 -17.29
CA ALA A 141 -4.01 -15.31 -18.39
C ALA A 141 -2.99 -14.23 -18.74
N LEU A 142 -2.37 -14.32 -19.91
CA LEU A 142 -1.47 -13.30 -20.44
C LEU A 142 -2.27 -12.35 -21.35
N ASP A 143 -2.37 -11.10 -20.95
CA ASP A 143 -3.09 -10.04 -21.64
C ASP A 143 -2.12 -9.11 -22.37
N ILE A 144 -2.26 -9.02 -23.68
CA ILE A 144 -1.49 -8.11 -24.53
C ILE A 144 -2.47 -7.31 -25.40
N GLY A 145 -2.37 -6.00 -25.38
CA GLY A 145 -3.25 -5.14 -26.18
C GLY A 145 -3.22 -3.70 -25.73
N ALA A 146 -4.38 -3.04 -25.76
CA ALA A 146 -4.48 -1.63 -25.42
C ALA A 146 -5.82 -1.25 -24.78
N ILE A 147 -5.77 -0.20 -23.99
CA ILE A 147 -6.92 0.58 -23.51
C ILE A 147 -6.98 1.83 -24.35
N ARG A 148 -8.17 2.19 -24.85
CA ARG A 148 -8.36 3.28 -25.80
C ARG A 148 -9.50 4.21 -25.39
N THR A 149 -9.28 5.49 -25.57
CA THR A 149 -10.29 6.53 -25.63
C THR A 149 -10.33 7.11 -27.04
N LEU A 150 -11.14 8.15 -27.26
CA LEU A 150 -11.12 8.87 -28.54
C LEU A 150 -9.80 9.59 -28.80
N GLU A 151 -9.06 9.97 -27.74
CA GLU A 151 -7.92 10.86 -27.82
C GLU A 151 -6.58 10.22 -27.43
N ALA A 152 -6.61 9.06 -26.74
CA ALA A 152 -5.42 8.46 -26.16
C ALA A 152 -5.46 6.93 -26.12
N GLU A 153 -4.29 6.32 -26.10
CA GLU A 153 -4.10 4.88 -26.01
C GLU A 153 -3.01 4.54 -24.98
N GLN A 154 -3.26 3.47 -24.19
CA GLN A 154 -2.32 2.92 -23.24
C GLN A 154 -2.13 1.43 -23.52
N GLU A 155 -0.88 0.99 -23.72
CA GLU A 155 -0.54 -0.43 -23.90
C GLU A 155 -0.79 -1.23 -22.61
N VAL A 156 -1.23 -2.48 -22.79
CA VAL A 156 -1.42 -3.47 -21.72
C VAL A 156 -0.49 -4.65 -21.97
N HIS A 157 0.33 -4.98 -20.97
CA HIS A 157 1.22 -6.14 -20.97
C HIS A 157 1.26 -6.73 -19.54
N GLU A 158 0.24 -7.49 -19.19
CA GLU A 158 0.12 -8.05 -17.85
C GLU A 158 -0.19 -9.54 -17.86
N VAL A 159 0.10 -10.22 -16.78
CA VAL A 159 -0.30 -11.59 -16.52
C VAL A 159 -1.12 -11.65 -15.25
N GLU A 160 -2.24 -12.34 -15.31
CA GLU A 160 -3.16 -12.58 -14.21
C GLU A 160 -3.08 -14.06 -13.81
N PHE A 161 -3.06 -14.33 -12.50
CA PHE A 161 -3.14 -15.67 -11.94
C PHE A 161 -4.41 -15.75 -11.11
N GLU A 162 -5.37 -16.54 -11.55
CA GLU A 162 -6.67 -16.69 -10.93
C GLU A 162 -6.82 -18.09 -10.32
N LEU A 163 -7.29 -18.15 -9.07
CA LEU A 163 -7.60 -19.41 -8.40
C LEU A 163 -8.93 -19.97 -8.90
N LYS A 164 -8.88 -21.13 -9.60
CA LYS A 164 -10.09 -21.84 -10.03
C LYS A 164 -10.56 -22.85 -8.99
N SER A 165 -9.63 -23.60 -8.40
CA SER A 165 -9.91 -24.54 -7.30
C SER A 165 -8.64 -24.78 -6.48
N GLY A 166 -8.80 -25.15 -5.20
CA GLY A 166 -7.68 -25.48 -4.32
C GLY A 166 -7.36 -24.36 -3.31
N SER A 167 -6.08 -24.05 -3.08
CA SER A 167 -5.62 -23.25 -1.96
C SER A 167 -4.98 -21.92 -2.43
N ILE A 168 -5.28 -20.84 -1.69
CA ILE A 168 -4.66 -19.52 -1.91
C ILE A 168 -3.16 -19.59 -1.66
N GLU A 169 -2.69 -20.38 -0.70
CA GLU A 169 -1.28 -20.57 -0.40
C GLU A 169 -0.53 -21.15 -1.61
N GLN A 170 -1.14 -22.09 -2.32
CA GLN A 170 -0.55 -22.68 -3.52
C GLN A 170 -0.57 -21.69 -4.70
N LEU A 171 -1.63 -20.90 -4.88
CA LEU A 171 -1.64 -19.80 -5.84
C LEU A 171 -0.47 -18.85 -5.62
N LEU A 172 -0.18 -18.52 -4.37
CA LEU A 172 0.88 -17.57 -4.03
C LEU A 172 2.28 -18.18 -4.17
N ALA A 173 2.45 -19.46 -3.82
CA ALA A 173 3.69 -20.20 -4.07
C ALA A 173 3.99 -20.29 -5.56
N PHE A 174 3.00 -20.64 -6.37
CA PHE A 174 3.09 -20.63 -7.84
C PHE A 174 3.44 -19.23 -8.38
N SER A 175 2.74 -18.21 -7.90
CA SER A 175 2.99 -16.82 -8.31
C SER A 175 4.42 -16.40 -8.01
N PHE A 176 4.96 -16.80 -6.87
CA PHE A 176 6.33 -16.48 -6.49
C PHE A 176 7.37 -17.13 -7.39
N GLU A 177 7.16 -18.38 -7.84
CA GLU A 177 8.04 -19.02 -8.80
C GLU A 177 8.09 -18.24 -10.13
N TRP A 178 6.94 -17.75 -10.60
CA TRP A 178 6.84 -16.93 -11.80
C TRP A 178 7.47 -15.55 -11.61
N VAL A 179 7.23 -14.89 -10.49
CA VAL A 179 7.88 -13.62 -10.11
C VAL A 179 9.39 -13.77 -10.14
N LYS A 180 9.94 -14.82 -9.52
CA LYS A 180 11.38 -15.09 -9.51
C LYS A 180 11.96 -15.36 -10.90
N LYS A 181 11.24 -16.12 -11.71
CA LYS A 181 11.71 -16.56 -13.04
C LYS A 181 11.63 -15.45 -14.09
N TYR A 182 10.54 -14.65 -14.05
CA TYR A 182 10.25 -13.65 -15.08
C TYR A 182 10.41 -12.21 -14.58
N HIS A 183 10.82 -12.00 -13.34
CA HIS A 183 10.95 -10.68 -12.71
C HIS A 183 9.67 -9.85 -12.78
N LEU A 184 8.52 -10.52 -12.56
CA LEU A 184 7.22 -9.87 -12.53
C LEU A 184 7.10 -8.96 -11.31
N TRP A 185 6.32 -7.90 -11.44
CA TRP A 185 5.97 -7.06 -10.28
C TRP A 185 4.48 -6.87 -10.16
N LEU A 186 4.01 -6.84 -8.91
CA LEU A 186 2.59 -6.71 -8.58
C LEU A 186 2.06 -5.32 -8.97
N ASP A 187 0.92 -5.28 -9.67
CA ASP A 187 0.20 -4.04 -9.99
C ASP A 187 -1.30 -4.24 -9.70
N VAL A 188 -1.76 -3.58 -8.63
CA VAL A 188 -3.17 -3.69 -8.19
C VAL A 188 -4.13 -2.81 -8.98
N ARG A 189 -3.63 -1.89 -9.82
CA ARG A 189 -4.47 -1.02 -10.66
C ARG A 189 -5.18 -1.84 -11.74
N SER A 190 -6.48 -1.72 -11.82
CA SER A 190 -7.26 -2.44 -12.82
C SER A 190 -7.23 -1.77 -14.21
N LYS A 191 -7.53 -2.54 -15.27
CA LYS A 191 -7.77 -1.97 -16.62
C LYS A 191 -8.88 -0.89 -16.58
N ALA A 192 -9.88 -1.06 -15.69
CA ALA A 192 -10.93 -0.07 -15.48
C ALA A 192 -10.41 1.23 -14.89
N GLU A 193 -9.54 1.16 -13.88
CA GLU A 193 -8.89 2.34 -13.30
C GLU A 193 -8.04 3.07 -14.34
N ILE A 194 -7.14 2.35 -15.02
CA ILE A 194 -6.26 2.93 -16.05
C ILE A 194 -7.11 3.58 -17.17
N GLY A 195 -8.19 2.93 -17.61
CA GLY A 195 -9.08 3.46 -18.64
C GLY A 195 -9.82 4.72 -18.21
N ASN A 196 -10.27 4.79 -16.96
CA ASN A 196 -10.89 5.99 -16.40
C ASN A 196 -9.88 7.15 -16.29
N LEU A 197 -8.64 6.88 -15.87
CA LEU A 197 -7.58 7.89 -15.86
C LEU A 197 -7.30 8.43 -17.26
N LEU A 198 -7.21 7.53 -18.24
CA LEU A 198 -7.01 7.90 -19.64
C LEU A 198 -8.16 8.78 -20.18
N ALA A 199 -9.42 8.40 -19.87
CA ALA A 199 -10.61 9.12 -20.29
C ALA A 199 -10.77 10.49 -19.59
N THR A 200 -10.15 10.70 -18.43
CA THR A 200 -10.16 11.97 -17.70
C THR A 200 -8.85 12.76 -17.85
N GLN A 201 -7.92 12.28 -18.69
CA GLN A 201 -6.60 12.88 -18.91
C GLN A 201 -5.79 13.03 -17.61
N GLN A 202 -6.02 12.14 -16.64
CA GLN A 202 -5.26 12.06 -15.40
C GLN A 202 -4.15 11.01 -15.53
N LYS A 203 -3.00 11.28 -14.92
CA LYS A 203 -1.84 10.37 -14.97
C LYS A 203 -1.94 9.25 -13.94
N VAL A 204 -2.53 9.54 -12.79
CA VAL A 204 -2.59 8.65 -11.64
C VAL A 204 -3.83 8.96 -10.80
N SER A 205 -4.38 7.95 -10.13
CA SER A 205 -5.40 8.12 -9.08
C SER A 205 -4.82 8.85 -7.87
N PRO A 206 -5.59 9.58 -7.08
CA PRO A 206 -5.09 10.17 -5.83
C PRO A 206 -4.43 9.12 -4.93
N ALA A 207 -3.42 9.54 -4.17
CA ALA A 207 -2.77 8.68 -3.19
C ALA A 207 -3.80 8.14 -2.18
N VAL A 208 -3.68 6.86 -1.85
CA VAL A 208 -4.58 6.22 -0.87
C VAL A 208 -4.08 6.55 0.53
N PRO A 209 -4.85 7.26 1.37
CA PRO A 209 -4.42 7.65 2.71
C PRO A 209 -4.58 6.50 3.72
N ALA A 210 -3.83 6.59 4.82
CA ALA A 210 -3.99 5.71 5.96
C ALA A 210 -5.40 5.84 6.57
N LYS A 211 -5.96 4.70 6.99
CA LYS A 211 -7.23 4.66 7.73
C LYS A 211 -6.96 4.32 9.20
N GLU A 212 -7.76 4.88 10.10
CA GLU A 212 -7.72 4.47 11.51
C GLU A 212 -8.08 2.99 11.64
N PHE A 213 -7.32 2.28 12.47
CA PHE A 213 -7.59 0.88 12.80
C PHE A 213 -8.18 0.79 14.21
N GLN A 214 -9.27 0.03 14.34
CA GLN A 214 -9.91 -0.20 15.61
C GLN A 214 -10.00 -1.70 15.90
N LEU A 215 -9.62 -2.09 17.11
CA LEU A 215 -9.75 -3.48 17.56
C LEU A 215 -11.22 -3.84 17.74
N SER A 216 -11.62 -4.96 17.17
CA SER A 216 -12.96 -5.53 17.40
C SER A 216 -12.95 -6.42 18.63
N LYS A 217 -13.88 -6.18 19.58
CA LYS A 217 -14.03 -7.00 20.79
C LYS A 217 -14.36 -8.48 20.50
N LYS A 218 -14.73 -8.79 19.24
CA LYS A 218 -15.07 -10.15 18.82
C LYS A 218 -13.89 -10.93 18.24
N ASP A 219 -12.80 -10.23 17.91
CA ASP A 219 -11.64 -10.83 17.28
C ASP A 219 -10.69 -11.40 18.35
N SER A 220 -9.97 -12.48 17.99
CA SER A 220 -8.78 -12.88 18.72
C SER A 220 -7.63 -11.91 18.42
N ALA A 221 -6.56 -11.94 19.22
CA ALA A 221 -5.36 -11.16 18.95
C ALA A 221 -4.75 -11.50 17.58
N ALA A 222 -4.73 -12.78 17.22
CA ALA A 222 -4.24 -13.25 15.92
C ALA A 222 -5.07 -12.67 14.76
N LYS A 223 -6.41 -12.72 14.86
CA LYS A 223 -7.29 -12.15 13.85
C LYS A 223 -7.15 -10.63 13.74
N ALA A 224 -7.05 -9.95 14.88
CA ALA A 224 -6.83 -8.50 14.92
C ALA A 224 -5.54 -8.10 14.19
N LEU A 225 -4.44 -8.86 14.38
CA LEU A 225 -3.18 -8.61 13.66
C LEU A 225 -3.31 -8.89 12.15
N CYS A 226 -3.97 -9.99 11.75
CA CYS A 226 -4.24 -10.25 10.33
C CYS A 226 -5.04 -9.11 9.69
N ASN A 227 -6.09 -8.62 10.37
CA ASN A 227 -6.91 -7.51 9.89
C ASN A 227 -6.10 -6.19 9.81
N LEU A 228 -5.22 -5.93 10.78
CA LEU A 228 -4.33 -4.77 10.76
C LEU A 228 -3.38 -4.82 9.57
N ILE A 229 -2.71 -5.95 9.34
CA ILE A 229 -1.81 -6.14 8.19
C ILE A 229 -2.60 -6.03 6.87
N ALA A 230 -3.81 -6.60 6.78
CA ALA A 230 -4.68 -6.46 5.61
C ALA A 230 -4.96 -4.98 5.29
N GLN A 231 -5.31 -4.19 6.30
CA GLN A 231 -5.56 -2.75 6.13
C GLN A 231 -4.30 -2.00 5.68
N GLN A 232 -3.13 -2.32 6.25
CA GLN A 232 -1.87 -1.69 5.82
C GLN A 232 -1.49 -2.09 4.39
N MET A 233 -1.76 -3.33 3.97
CA MET A 233 -1.55 -3.75 2.58
C MET A 233 -2.49 -3.02 1.60
N GLN A 234 -3.75 -2.76 2.01
CA GLN A 234 -4.68 -1.93 1.22
C GLN A 234 -4.20 -0.48 1.09
N HIS A 235 -3.48 0.04 2.08
CA HIS A 235 -2.86 1.35 2.06
C HIS A 235 -1.59 1.36 1.18
N LEU A 236 -0.73 0.33 1.31
CA LEU A 236 0.57 0.26 0.63
C LEU A 236 0.45 0.04 -0.87
N LEU A 237 -0.30 -1.00 -1.29
CA LEU A 237 -0.19 -1.52 -2.66
C LEU A 237 -0.63 -0.55 -3.77
N PRO A 238 -1.68 0.28 -3.64
CA PRO A 238 -2.02 1.27 -4.65
C PRO A 238 -0.95 2.33 -4.82
N ASN A 239 -0.36 2.80 -3.71
CA ASN A 239 0.71 3.80 -3.72
C ASN A 239 1.99 3.23 -4.34
N ILE A 240 2.35 1.98 -4.01
CA ILE A 240 3.46 1.25 -4.66
C ILE A 240 3.22 1.03 -6.16
N ALA A 241 1.98 0.75 -6.56
CA ALA A 241 1.64 0.57 -7.97
C ALA A 241 1.87 1.86 -8.78
N ALA A 242 1.54 3.03 -8.22
CA ALA A 242 1.83 4.33 -8.83
C ALA A 242 3.35 4.57 -8.96
N ILE A 243 4.14 4.23 -7.92
CA ILE A 243 5.60 4.33 -7.94
C ILE A 243 6.19 3.37 -8.98
N SER A 244 5.72 2.12 -9.01
CA SER A 244 6.17 1.09 -9.96
C SER A 244 5.93 1.50 -11.41
N ALA A 245 4.83 2.19 -11.68
CA ALA A 245 4.46 2.68 -13.00
C ALA A 245 5.13 4.02 -13.38
N GLN A 246 5.92 4.60 -12.48
CA GLN A 246 6.60 5.90 -12.68
C GLN A 246 5.64 7.08 -12.90
N VAL A 247 4.44 7.02 -12.32
CA VAL A 247 3.42 8.08 -12.37
C VAL A 247 3.12 8.68 -11.00
N ALA A 248 3.81 8.23 -9.95
CA ALA A 248 3.59 8.66 -8.58
C ALA A 248 3.89 10.15 -8.39
N GLU A 249 3.00 10.82 -7.67
CA GLU A 249 3.21 12.12 -7.08
C GLU A 249 3.83 11.99 -5.68
N GLN A 250 4.23 13.09 -5.05
CA GLN A 250 4.88 13.05 -3.74
C GLN A 250 4.00 12.36 -2.69
N ASP A 251 2.70 12.65 -2.68
CA ASP A 251 1.75 12.05 -1.74
C ASP A 251 1.75 10.51 -1.80
N HIS A 252 1.93 9.91 -2.98
CA HIS A 252 2.04 8.45 -3.11
C HIS A 252 3.27 7.90 -2.41
N ILE A 253 4.40 8.61 -2.51
CA ILE A 253 5.65 8.22 -1.85
C ILE A 253 5.48 8.31 -0.34
N ASP A 254 4.90 9.39 0.15
CA ASP A 254 4.67 9.64 1.57
C ASP A 254 3.69 8.62 2.17
N GLN A 255 2.59 8.31 1.45
CA GLN A 255 1.64 7.30 1.90
C GLN A 255 2.21 5.87 1.83
N ALA A 256 3.04 5.55 0.83
CA ALA A 256 3.72 4.26 0.78
C ALA A 256 4.73 4.10 1.93
N GLN A 257 5.49 5.14 2.24
CA GLN A 257 6.40 5.16 3.39
C GLN A 257 5.64 4.94 4.70
N GLN A 258 4.56 5.70 4.93
CA GLN A 258 3.74 5.54 6.13
C GLN A 258 3.16 4.12 6.26
N ALA A 259 2.71 3.52 5.16
CA ALA A 259 2.20 2.15 5.16
C ALA A 259 3.29 1.12 5.49
N LEU A 260 4.51 1.29 4.96
CA LEU A 260 5.66 0.43 5.28
C LEU A 260 6.08 0.54 6.74
N GLU A 261 6.14 1.76 7.26
CA GLU A 261 6.41 2.02 8.68
C GLU A 261 5.36 1.33 9.56
N HIS A 262 4.08 1.49 9.24
CA HIS A 262 2.99 0.84 9.98
C HIS A 262 3.04 -0.68 9.89
N LEU A 263 3.42 -1.27 8.75
CA LEU A 263 3.65 -2.71 8.60
C LEU A 263 4.83 -3.18 9.48
N TYR A 264 5.95 -2.45 9.44
CA TYR A 264 7.11 -2.71 10.27
C TYR A 264 6.75 -2.72 11.76
N LEU A 265 6.09 -1.64 12.22
CA LEU A 265 5.67 -1.51 13.61
C LEU A 265 4.62 -2.56 14.01
N SER A 266 3.71 -2.93 13.11
CA SER A 266 2.74 -4.00 13.36
C SER A 266 3.43 -5.34 13.63
N VAL A 267 4.40 -5.70 12.79
CA VAL A 267 5.16 -6.94 12.92
C VAL A 267 6.07 -6.92 14.16
N LEU A 268 6.68 -5.77 14.46
CA LEU A 268 7.59 -5.61 15.60
C LEU A 268 6.83 -5.67 16.93
N LEU A 269 5.79 -4.84 17.09
CA LEU A 269 5.14 -4.60 18.38
C LEU A 269 4.09 -5.66 18.73
N PHE A 270 3.45 -6.26 17.71
CA PHE A 270 2.41 -7.25 17.89
C PHE A 270 2.85 -8.68 17.53
N LYS A 271 4.17 -8.92 17.44
CA LYS A 271 4.75 -10.24 17.12
C LYS A 271 4.11 -11.38 17.93
N ASN A 272 3.90 -11.19 19.22
CA ASN A 272 3.37 -12.19 20.13
C ASN A 272 1.86 -12.44 19.96
N TRP A 273 1.17 -11.67 19.10
CA TRP A 273 -0.26 -11.85 18.86
C TRP A 273 -0.55 -13.00 17.89
N HIS A 274 0.42 -13.39 17.07
CA HIS A 274 0.27 -14.48 16.10
C HIS A 274 1.57 -15.24 15.89
N SER A 275 1.55 -16.56 16.09
CA SER A 275 2.73 -17.44 15.95
C SER A 275 3.29 -17.56 14.53
N GLY A 276 2.53 -17.15 13.52
CA GLY A 276 2.96 -17.19 12.11
C GLY A 276 3.76 -15.96 11.65
N ILE A 277 4.07 -15.01 12.52
CA ILE A 277 4.96 -13.90 12.21
C ILE A 277 6.39 -14.41 12.05
N SER A 278 6.98 -14.16 10.88
CA SER A 278 8.38 -14.50 10.63
C SER A 278 9.32 -13.52 11.30
N ASP A 279 10.36 -14.05 11.95
CA ASP A 279 11.42 -13.23 12.58
C ASP A 279 12.15 -12.31 11.58
N LYS A 280 12.14 -12.66 10.30
CA LYS A 280 12.79 -11.91 9.24
C LYS A 280 11.99 -10.69 8.79
N TRP A 281 10.67 -10.68 8.96
CA TRP A 281 9.81 -9.64 8.39
C TRP A 281 10.10 -8.25 8.96
N ALA A 282 10.26 -8.13 10.29
CA ALA A 282 10.58 -6.86 10.90
C ALA A 282 11.85 -6.26 10.29
N HIS A 283 12.93 -7.05 10.20
CA HIS A 283 14.20 -6.59 9.64
C HIS A 283 14.10 -6.24 8.13
N GLN A 284 13.34 -7.02 7.36
CA GLN A 284 13.15 -6.78 5.94
C GLN A 284 12.31 -5.52 5.67
N LEU A 285 11.23 -5.32 6.45
CA LEU A 285 10.38 -4.13 6.36
C LEU A 285 11.14 -2.87 6.80
N GLU A 286 11.94 -2.97 7.87
CA GLU A 286 12.81 -1.87 8.32
C GLU A 286 13.80 -1.46 7.23
N ALA A 287 14.53 -2.43 6.65
CA ALA A 287 15.49 -2.16 5.58
C ALA A 287 14.84 -1.52 4.35
N PHE A 288 13.61 -1.92 4.04
CA PHE A 288 12.84 -1.33 2.94
C PHE A 288 12.35 0.08 3.30
N ASN A 289 11.79 0.28 4.48
CA ASN A 289 11.31 1.57 4.97
C ASN A 289 12.43 2.63 5.00
N LYS A 290 13.64 2.26 5.42
CA LYS A 290 14.83 3.13 5.43
C LYS A 290 15.13 3.76 4.06
N GLN A 291 14.77 3.13 2.94
CA GLN A 291 14.98 3.73 1.62
C GLN A 291 13.98 4.86 1.34
N PHE A 292 12.76 4.75 1.84
CA PHE A 292 11.77 5.84 1.78
C PHE A 292 12.13 6.97 2.73
N GLU A 293 12.48 6.65 3.98
CA GLU A 293 12.95 7.62 4.97
C GLU A 293 14.14 8.43 4.45
N HIS A 294 15.10 7.76 3.82
CA HIS A 294 16.25 8.43 3.23
C HIS A 294 15.83 9.47 2.18
N LEU A 295 14.92 9.14 1.27
CA LEU A 295 14.39 10.08 0.29
C LEU A 295 13.66 11.25 0.96
N GLN A 296 12.81 10.98 1.95
CA GLN A 296 12.09 12.02 2.69
C GLN A 296 13.05 12.96 3.44
N HIS A 297 14.09 12.42 4.08
CA HIS A 297 15.11 13.22 4.75
C HIS A 297 15.83 14.15 3.78
N LEU A 298 16.24 13.68 2.59
CA LEU A 298 16.85 14.51 1.57
C LEU A 298 15.92 15.64 1.10
N GLN A 299 14.63 15.32 0.87
CA GLN A 299 13.63 16.30 0.44
C GLN A 299 13.31 17.34 1.53
N HIS A 300 13.17 16.87 2.77
CA HIS A 300 12.92 17.76 3.91
C HIS A 300 14.13 18.67 4.17
N MET A 301 15.34 18.12 4.09
CA MET A 301 16.58 18.90 4.16
C MET A 301 16.63 19.96 3.06
N GLN A 302 16.31 19.62 1.80
CA GLN A 302 16.25 20.57 0.71
C GLN A 302 15.28 21.72 1.01
N SER A 303 14.08 21.41 1.50
CA SER A 303 13.06 22.42 1.82
C SER A 303 13.47 23.31 3.01
N THR A 304 14.03 22.70 4.08
CA THR A 304 14.44 23.38 5.29
C THR A 304 15.64 24.29 5.07
N LEU A 305 16.61 23.85 4.28
CA LEU A 305 17.86 24.55 4.05
C LEU A 305 17.84 25.43 2.79
N ALA A 306 16.77 25.43 2.01
CA ALA A 306 16.69 26.19 0.75
C ALA A 306 17.10 27.67 0.88
N ALA A 307 16.77 28.31 2.02
CA ALA A 307 17.11 29.70 2.28
C ALA A 307 18.55 29.93 2.75
N PHE A 308 19.26 28.89 3.20
CA PHE A 308 20.57 28.96 3.84
C PHE A 308 21.67 28.32 3.01
N LEU A 309 21.36 27.39 2.12
CA LEU A 309 22.32 26.73 1.23
C LEU A 309 22.81 27.71 0.15
N GLN A 310 23.89 28.40 0.47
CA GLN A 310 24.55 29.33 -0.47
C GLN A 310 25.65 28.64 -1.29
N ASN A 311 26.13 27.47 -0.85
CA ASN A 311 27.07 26.65 -1.59
C ASN A 311 26.37 25.97 -2.79
N PRO A 312 26.68 26.40 -4.06
CA PRO A 312 26.00 25.83 -5.23
C PRO A 312 26.28 24.33 -5.39
N THR A 313 27.49 23.88 -5.03
CA THR A 313 27.90 22.47 -5.14
C THR A 313 27.09 21.60 -4.22
N THR A 314 26.92 22.02 -2.97
CA THR A 314 26.10 21.27 -1.99
C THR A 314 24.61 21.21 -2.43
N ALA A 315 24.04 22.31 -2.93
CA ALA A 315 22.67 22.35 -3.43
C ALA A 315 22.46 21.46 -4.68
N GLU A 316 23.43 21.46 -5.61
CA GLU A 316 23.39 20.61 -6.79
C GLU A 316 23.53 19.12 -6.43
N ASN A 317 24.44 18.76 -5.53
CA ASN A 317 24.61 17.40 -5.05
C ASN A 317 23.34 16.88 -4.37
N LEU A 318 22.73 17.68 -3.48
CA LEU A 318 21.47 17.31 -2.82
C LEU A 318 20.36 17.05 -3.85
N SER A 319 20.25 17.86 -4.88
CA SER A 319 19.27 17.67 -5.96
C SER A 319 19.52 16.37 -6.74
N LYS A 320 20.80 16.04 -7.02
CA LYS A 320 21.20 14.78 -7.66
C LYS A 320 20.89 13.57 -6.79
N ASP A 321 21.17 13.67 -5.48
CA ASP A 321 20.91 12.58 -4.53
C ASP A 321 19.41 12.29 -4.39
N ILE A 322 18.55 13.33 -4.38
CA ILE A 322 17.10 13.18 -4.40
C ILE A 322 16.63 12.44 -5.67
N LEU A 323 17.15 12.85 -6.83
CA LEU A 323 16.78 12.21 -8.10
C LEU A 323 17.21 10.72 -8.11
N TYR A 324 18.45 10.44 -7.69
CA TYR A 324 18.97 9.08 -7.57
C TYR A 324 18.17 8.23 -6.60
N ALA A 325 17.83 8.79 -5.42
CA ALA A 325 17.01 8.08 -4.43
C ALA A 325 15.61 7.74 -4.97
N LYS A 326 14.97 8.65 -5.73
CA LYS A 326 13.68 8.40 -6.40
C LYS A 326 13.77 7.27 -7.43
N GLU A 327 14.80 7.29 -8.28
CA GLU A 327 15.02 6.24 -9.29
C GLU A 327 15.28 4.89 -8.63
N LYS A 328 16.15 4.84 -7.62
CA LYS A 328 16.44 3.65 -6.82
C LYS A 328 15.17 3.09 -6.19
N LEU A 329 14.32 3.95 -5.62
CA LEU A 329 13.05 3.55 -5.03
C LEU A 329 12.12 2.91 -6.05
N GLY A 330 11.96 3.53 -7.24
CA GLY A 330 11.16 2.99 -8.35
C GLY A 330 11.60 1.60 -8.80
N ASN A 331 12.89 1.26 -8.69
CA ASN A 331 13.41 -0.08 -8.98
C ASN A 331 13.21 -1.04 -7.79
N LEU A 332 13.38 -0.55 -6.56
CA LEU A 332 13.29 -1.34 -5.34
C LEU A 332 11.87 -1.89 -5.13
N VAL A 333 10.84 -1.08 -5.36
CA VAL A 333 9.44 -1.50 -5.21
C VAL A 333 9.04 -2.64 -6.14
N LYS A 334 9.74 -2.77 -7.29
CA LYS A 334 9.56 -3.85 -8.29
C LYS A 334 10.48 -5.03 -8.07
N SER A 335 11.40 -4.96 -7.12
CA SER A 335 12.37 -6.04 -6.92
C SER A 335 11.68 -7.36 -6.57
N THR A 336 12.22 -8.47 -7.07
CA THR A 336 11.70 -9.82 -6.77
C THR A 336 11.56 -10.06 -5.27
N GLN A 337 12.48 -9.53 -4.46
CA GLN A 337 12.46 -9.67 -3.01
C GLN A 337 11.26 -8.94 -2.40
N ASN A 338 11.01 -7.68 -2.78
CA ASN A 338 9.89 -6.92 -2.21
C ASN A 338 8.54 -7.43 -2.72
N VAL A 339 8.45 -7.84 -3.99
CA VAL A 339 7.23 -8.49 -4.50
C VAL A 339 6.93 -9.78 -3.71
N HIS A 340 7.95 -10.57 -3.37
CA HIS A 340 7.76 -11.73 -2.49
C HIS A 340 7.21 -11.34 -1.12
N HIS A 341 7.75 -10.28 -0.51
CA HIS A 341 7.23 -9.78 0.78
C HIS A 341 5.77 -9.33 0.69
N TYR A 342 5.38 -8.65 -0.39
CA TYR A 342 3.97 -8.29 -0.58
C TYR A 342 3.07 -9.53 -0.62
N LEU A 343 3.50 -10.58 -1.33
CA LEU A 343 2.76 -11.84 -1.39
C LEU A 343 2.70 -12.53 -0.02
N GLU A 344 3.80 -12.61 0.71
CA GLU A 344 3.83 -13.20 2.07
C GLU A 344 2.89 -12.47 3.03
N LEU A 345 2.88 -11.12 3.03
CA LEU A 345 2.01 -10.32 3.88
C LEU A 345 0.53 -10.45 3.47
N LEU A 346 0.24 -10.53 2.16
CA LEU A 346 -1.11 -10.80 1.66
C LEU A 346 -1.61 -12.17 2.13
N ILE A 347 -0.79 -13.23 2.00
CA ILE A 347 -1.12 -14.57 2.52
C ILE A 347 -1.43 -14.51 4.00
N PHE A 348 -0.55 -13.86 4.76
CA PHE A 348 -0.69 -13.77 6.20
C PHE A 348 -2.00 -13.08 6.60
N SER A 349 -2.38 -12.02 5.89
CA SER A 349 -3.60 -11.26 6.16
C SER A 349 -4.89 -12.06 5.91
N LEU A 350 -4.83 -13.11 5.08
CA LEU A 350 -5.97 -13.96 4.73
C LEU A 350 -6.09 -15.20 5.63
N LYS A 351 -5.12 -15.44 6.53
CA LYS A 351 -5.18 -16.59 7.42
C LYS A 351 -6.43 -16.54 8.29
N GLU A 352 -7.07 -17.71 8.42
CA GLU A 352 -8.17 -17.89 9.33
C GLU A 352 -7.72 -17.76 10.79
N ASP A 353 -8.68 -17.47 11.65
CA ASP A 353 -8.46 -17.26 13.08
C ASP A 353 -7.84 -18.51 13.73
N VAL A 354 -6.60 -18.40 14.18
CA VAL A 354 -6.02 -19.39 15.09
C VAL A 354 -6.65 -19.14 16.45
N LYS A 355 -7.39 -20.11 16.99
CA LYS A 355 -8.00 -20.03 18.33
C LYS A 355 -6.91 -19.66 19.35
N SER A 356 -6.84 -18.39 19.70
CA SER A 356 -6.01 -17.91 20.80
C SER A 356 -6.73 -18.19 22.11
N THR A 357 -5.98 -18.66 23.09
CA THR A 357 -6.50 -18.86 24.45
C THR A 357 -6.53 -17.56 25.26
N GLN A 358 -5.89 -16.50 24.77
CA GLN A 358 -5.79 -15.20 25.45
C GLN A 358 -6.85 -14.24 24.96
N ASP A 359 -7.50 -13.54 25.90
CA ASP A 359 -8.44 -12.46 25.63
C ASP A 359 -7.70 -11.27 25.01
N LEU A 360 -8.24 -10.71 23.90
CA LEU A 360 -7.66 -9.59 23.16
C LEU A 360 -7.41 -8.37 24.06
N LYS A 361 -8.33 -8.07 24.99
CA LYS A 361 -8.19 -6.95 25.91
C LYS A 361 -7.00 -7.12 26.84
N THR A 362 -6.79 -8.34 27.37
CA THR A 362 -5.69 -8.67 28.26
C THR A 362 -4.33 -8.52 27.55
N ILE A 363 -4.21 -9.03 26.32
CA ILE A 363 -2.96 -8.93 25.57
C ILE A 363 -2.68 -7.49 25.11
N ALA A 364 -3.71 -6.74 24.73
CA ALA A 364 -3.57 -5.32 24.38
C ALA A 364 -3.10 -4.49 25.57
N GLN A 365 -3.64 -4.76 26.79
CA GLN A 365 -3.21 -4.11 28.01
C GLN A 365 -1.74 -4.44 28.34
N ALA A 366 -1.34 -5.70 28.25
CA ALA A 366 0.03 -6.11 28.50
C ALA A 366 1.01 -5.46 27.52
N THR A 367 0.66 -5.41 26.23
CA THR A 367 1.47 -4.75 25.20
C THR A 367 1.63 -3.26 25.49
N LEU A 368 0.55 -2.56 25.85
CA LEU A 368 0.59 -1.13 26.19
C LEU A 368 1.43 -0.85 27.44
N GLN A 369 1.30 -1.69 28.48
CA GLN A 369 2.09 -1.56 29.70
C GLN A 369 3.59 -1.77 29.43
N GLN A 370 3.93 -2.74 28.59
CA GLN A 370 5.32 -3.01 28.20
C GLN A 370 5.94 -1.80 27.47
N GLN A 371 5.23 -1.20 26.53
CA GLN A 371 5.70 -0.03 25.79
C GLN A 371 5.86 1.20 26.70
N TYR A 372 4.92 1.41 27.61
CA TYR A 372 5.02 2.48 28.59
C TYR A 372 6.25 2.32 29.50
N LYS A 373 6.48 1.10 29.96
CA LYS A 373 7.67 0.79 30.78
C LYS A 373 8.95 1.04 30.01
N ALA A 374 9.02 0.59 28.77
CA ALA A 374 10.18 0.81 27.90
C ALA A 374 10.45 2.31 27.65
N LEU A 375 9.40 3.13 27.42
CA LEU A 375 9.54 4.57 27.30
C LEU A 375 10.02 5.22 28.60
N GLN A 376 9.49 4.78 29.76
CA GLN A 376 9.89 5.31 31.06
C GLN A 376 11.36 4.97 31.40
N GLU A 377 11.81 3.76 31.06
CA GLU A 377 13.20 3.34 31.21
C GLU A 377 14.12 4.15 30.29
N GLN A 378 13.69 4.37 29.03
CA GLN A 378 14.45 5.12 28.05
C GLN A 378 14.65 6.58 28.48
N ILE A 379 13.60 7.31 28.86
CA ILE A 379 13.74 8.72 29.25
C ILE A 379 14.60 8.92 30.48
N ASN A 380 14.58 7.97 31.44
CA ASN A 380 15.41 8.04 32.62
C ASN A 380 16.92 7.89 32.33
N GLN A 381 17.26 7.36 31.16
CA GLN A 381 18.64 7.14 30.70
C GLN A 381 19.10 8.20 29.69
N THR A 382 18.17 9.07 29.20
CA THR A 382 18.44 10.01 28.12
C THR A 382 18.82 11.37 28.68
N GLU A 383 20.01 11.84 28.33
CA GLU A 383 20.46 13.21 28.58
C GLU A 383 20.43 14.04 27.31
N ILE A 384 20.33 15.36 27.41
CA ILE A 384 20.15 16.30 26.29
C ILE A 384 21.28 16.26 25.25
N HIS A 385 22.48 15.85 25.67
CA HIS A 385 23.67 15.76 24.79
C HIS A 385 24.02 14.33 24.42
N ASP A 386 23.22 13.34 24.82
CA ASP A 386 23.39 11.95 24.44
C ASP A 386 22.55 11.66 23.18
N PHE A 387 23.16 11.87 22.02
CA PHE A 387 22.49 11.75 20.73
C PHE A 387 21.97 10.32 20.48
N GLU A 388 22.70 9.30 20.91
CA GLU A 388 22.30 7.90 20.74
C GLU A 388 21.02 7.59 21.57
N GLN A 389 20.98 8.05 22.81
CA GLN A 389 19.81 7.86 23.67
C GLN A 389 18.61 8.71 23.22
N LEU A 390 18.84 9.90 22.66
CA LEU A 390 17.78 10.73 22.07
C LEU A 390 17.18 10.07 20.83
N ASP A 391 17.97 9.45 19.96
CA ASP A 391 17.48 8.69 18.81
C ASP A 391 16.65 7.47 19.27
N LEU A 392 17.09 6.73 20.28
CA LEU A 392 16.33 5.64 20.88
C LEU A 392 15.01 6.13 21.50
N LEU A 393 15.02 7.30 22.16
CA LEU A 393 13.81 7.92 22.71
C LEU A 393 12.82 8.28 21.61
N ALA A 394 13.29 8.85 20.49
CA ALA A 394 12.47 9.16 19.33
C ALA A 394 11.81 7.90 18.75
N VAL A 395 12.55 6.79 18.66
CA VAL A 395 11.98 5.49 18.22
C VAL A 395 10.89 5.02 19.18
N ARG A 396 11.09 5.10 20.51
CA ARG A 396 10.05 4.70 21.50
C ARG A 396 8.78 5.55 21.39
N ILE A 397 8.93 6.84 21.12
CA ILE A 397 7.77 7.74 20.89
C ILE A 397 7.03 7.33 19.61
N GLN A 398 7.74 7.02 18.53
CA GLN A 398 7.16 6.56 17.27
C GLN A 398 6.39 5.24 17.44
N GLU A 399 6.96 4.24 18.13
CA GLU A 399 6.32 2.98 18.48
C GLU A 399 4.99 3.21 19.23
N LEU A 400 5.00 4.07 20.25
CA LEU A 400 3.81 4.42 21.02
C LEU A 400 2.79 5.22 20.20
N LYS A 401 3.25 6.15 19.39
CA LYS A 401 2.37 6.95 18.51
C LYS A 401 1.56 6.07 17.57
N PHE A 402 2.18 5.02 17.03
CA PHE A 402 1.52 4.03 16.19
C PHE A 402 0.55 3.15 16.99
N SER A 403 1.01 2.55 18.08
CA SER A 403 0.29 1.50 18.79
C SER A 403 -0.78 2.01 19.74
N PHE A 404 -0.62 3.20 20.34
CA PHE A 404 -1.51 3.75 21.34
C PHE A 404 -2.97 3.87 20.87
N PRO A 405 -3.29 4.49 19.71
CA PRO A 405 -4.67 4.57 19.24
C PRO A 405 -5.27 3.19 18.97
N ILE A 406 -4.48 2.24 18.44
CA ILE A 406 -4.91 0.85 18.19
C ILE A 406 -5.26 0.15 19.50
N LEU A 407 -4.31 0.11 20.45
CA LEU A 407 -4.47 -0.60 21.72
C LEU A 407 -5.57 -0.01 22.60
N THR A 408 -5.77 1.30 22.52
CA THR A 408 -6.78 1.98 23.32
C THR A 408 -8.18 1.94 22.71
N SER A 409 -8.31 1.61 21.43
CA SER A 409 -9.61 1.51 20.76
C SER A 409 -10.56 0.47 21.36
N ILE A 410 -10.00 -0.54 22.05
CA ILE A 410 -10.79 -1.58 22.72
C ILE A 410 -11.48 -1.08 24.02
N TYR A 411 -11.06 0.09 24.53
CA TYR A 411 -11.56 0.66 25.76
C TYR A 411 -12.48 1.84 25.47
N ASP A 412 -13.61 1.95 26.20
CA ASP A 412 -14.48 3.12 26.19
C ASP A 412 -13.87 4.24 27.04
N VAL A 413 -12.84 4.93 26.54
CA VAL A 413 -12.15 5.96 27.33
C VAL A 413 -12.60 7.36 26.94
N LYS A 414 -13.35 7.98 27.84
CA LYS A 414 -13.59 9.43 27.82
C LYS A 414 -12.28 10.14 28.17
N ASN A 415 -11.72 10.97 27.29
CA ASN A 415 -10.49 11.78 27.46
C ASN A 415 -9.21 11.25 26.77
N LEU A 416 -9.28 10.30 25.85
CA LEU A 416 -8.13 9.91 25.02
C LEU A 416 -7.46 11.10 24.29
N GLN A 417 -8.25 12.10 23.88
CA GLN A 417 -7.75 13.30 23.17
C GLN A 417 -6.65 14.05 23.92
N LYS A 418 -6.71 14.10 25.25
CA LYS A 418 -5.68 14.80 26.05
C LYS A 418 -4.34 14.07 26.04
N TYR A 419 -4.38 12.74 26.06
CA TYR A 419 -3.17 11.90 26.00
C TYR A 419 -2.58 11.90 24.59
N SER A 420 -3.44 11.83 23.57
CA SER A 420 -3.03 11.91 22.16
C SER A 420 -2.31 13.22 21.83
N LYS A 421 -2.71 14.35 22.47
CA LYS A 421 -2.04 15.64 22.24
C LYS A 421 -0.59 15.61 22.73
N ALA A 422 -0.33 15.20 23.98
CA ALA A 422 1.02 15.17 24.52
C ALA A 422 1.94 14.19 23.74
N LEU A 423 1.38 13.06 23.28
CA LEU A 423 2.10 12.11 22.45
C LEU A 423 2.39 12.68 21.05
N ASN A 424 1.45 13.47 20.50
CA ASN A 424 1.67 14.17 19.22
C ASN A 424 2.77 15.22 19.33
N ASP A 425 2.78 15.99 20.43
CA ASP A 425 3.80 17.01 20.67
C ASP A 425 5.20 16.37 20.80
N ALA A 426 5.30 15.23 21.50
CA ALA A 426 6.54 14.45 21.60
C ALA A 426 7.00 13.89 20.25
N GLN A 427 6.07 13.36 19.46
CA GLN A 427 6.39 12.82 18.13
C GLN A 427 6.84 13.91 17.15
N LEU A 428 6.21 15.08 17.17
CA LEU A 428 6.67 16.22 16.35
C LEU A 428 8.07 16.68 16.75
N ALA A 429 8.36 16.75 18.06
CA ALA A 429 9.69 17.10 18.53
C ALA A 429 10.74 16.05 18.11
N ALA A 430 10.39 14.75 18.18
CA ALA A 430 11.27 13.66 17.74
C ALA A 430 11.59 13.73 16.24
N ALA A 431 10.56 13.91 15.40
CA ALA A 431 10.74 14.00 13.95
C ALA A 431 11.62 15.18 13.53
N GLU A 432 11.40 16.36 14.12
CA GLU A 432 12.23 17.54 13.88
C GLU A 432 13.68 17.34 14.35
N TYR A 433 13.86 16.77 15.55
CA TYR A 433 15.19 16.43 16.07
C TYR A 433 15.95 15.51 15.11
N GLN A 434 15.34 14.40 14.68
CA GLN A 434 15.96 13.43 13.77
C GLN A 434 16.28 14.03 12.40
N THR A 435 15.40 14.90 11.87
CA THR A 435 15.65 15.60 10.61
C THR A 435 16.85 16.54 10.70
N LEU A 436 16.95 17.30 11.78
CA LEU A 436 18.08 18.23 11.99
C LEU A 436 19.39 17.46 12.17
N ALA A 437 19.37 16.35 12.92
CA ALA A 437 20.52 15.47 13.11
C ALA A 437 21.03 14.89 11.77
N SER A 438 20.13 14.30 10.97
CA SER A 438 20.48 13.75 9.67
C SER A 438 20.96 14.80 8.69
N SER A 439 20.39 16.02 8.73
CA SER A 439 20.84 17.15 7.92
C SER A 439 22.27 17.59 8.29
N ALA A 440 22.59 17.65 9.57
CA ALA A 440 23.94 17.99 10.02
C ALA A 440 24.96 16.95 9.56
N VAL A 441 24.65 15.66 9.68
CA VAL A 441 25.51 14.57 9.18
C VAL A 441 25.74 14.68 7.67
N TYR A 442 24.67 14.96 6.89
CA TYR A 442 24.80 15.11 5.43
C TYR A 442 25.74 16.27 5.06
N ILE A 443 25.53 17.46 5.64
CA ILE A 443 26.39 18.62 5.36
C ILE A 443 27.85 18.35 5.74
N GLN A 444 28.11 17.67 6.87
CA GLN A 444 29.47 17.31 7.28
C GLN A 444 30.21 16.38 6.30
N GLN A 445 29.48 15.64 5.48
CA GLN A 445 30.05 14.74 4.46
C GLN A 445 30.37 15.45 3.13
N THR A 446 29.97 16.70 2.96
CA THR A 446 30.28 17.50 1.77
C THR A 446 31.60 18.25 1.90
N GLU A 447 32.13 18.81 0.78
CA GLU A 447 33.24 19.77 0.83
C GLU A 447 32.73 21.08 1.44
N LEU A 448 33.15 21.37 2.68
CA LEU A 448 32.64 22.48 3.46
C LEU A 448 33.21 23.83 3.01
N GLU A 449 32.34 24.74 2.66
CA GLU A 449 32.62 26.17 2.46
C GLU A 449 32.26 27.00 3.71
N ALA A 450 32.63 28.28 3.74
CA ALA A 450 32.34 29.16 4.87
C ALA A 450 30.84 29.26 5.20
N SER A 451 29.96 29.23 4.17
CA SER A 451 28.50 29.20 4.34
C SER A 451 27.98 27.92 5.01
N ASP A 452 28.63 26.78 4.77
CA ASP A 452 28.20 25.48 5.33
C ASP A 452 28.49 25.41 6.83
N TRP A 453 29.52 26.05 7.33
CA TRP A 453 29.79 26.18 8.78
C TRP A 453 28.69 26.96 9.48
N PHE A 454 28.13 28.01 8.83
CA PHE A 454 26.96 28.71 9.37
C PHE A 454 25.74 27.78 9.45
N VAL A 455 25.49 27.00 8.39
CA VAL A 455 24.37 26.02 8.34
C VAL A 455 24.55 24.99 9.44
N LEU A 456 25.75 24.43 9.63
CA LEU A 456 26.03 23.46 10.70
C LEU A 456 25.78 24.07 12.09
N GLY A 457 26.25 25.30 12.35
CA GLY A 457 26.00 25.98 13.62
C GLY A 457 24.51 26.19 13.88
N TRP A 458 23.75 26.58 12.85
CA TRP A 458 22.31 26.74 12.94
C TRP A 458 21.59 25.40 13.21
N LEU A 459 21.96 24.31 12.49
CA LEU A 459 21.44 22.97 12.68
C LEU A 459 21.68 22.47 14.11
N THR A 460 22.91 22.61 14.63
CA THR A 460 23.27 22.20 15.98
C THR A 460 22.45 22.95 17.03
N ALA A 461 22.34 24.27 16.92
CA ALA A 461 21.55 25.06 17.87
C ALA A 461 20.06 24.70 17.83
N LYS A 462 19.51 24.41 16.65
CA LYS A 462 18.12 23.95 16.50
C LYS A 462 17.92 22.54 17.06
N GLN A 463 18.89 21.64 16.83
CA GLN A 463 18.85 20.28 17.33
C GLN A 463 18.79 20.24 18.87
N GLU A 464 19.57 21.09 19.57
CA GLU A 464 19.48 21.22 21.03
C GLU A 464 18.09 21.65 21.51
N VAL A 465 17.48 22.63 20.82
CA VAL A 465 16.12 23.09 21.15
C VAL A 465 15.10 21.96 21.00
N TYR A 466 15.21 21.15 19.95
CA TYR A 466 14.27 20.06 19.74
C TYR A 466 14.56 18.84 20.60
N ALA A 467 15.82 18.60 20.99
CA ALA A 467 16.17 17.62 22.02
C ALA A 467 15.51 17.96 23.36
N GLN A 468 15.59 19.22 23.78
CA GLN A 468 14.92 19.69 25.01
C GLN A 468 13.39 19.53 24.90
N LYS A 469 12.79 19.92 23.78
CA LYS A 469 11.34 19.76 23.55
C LYS A 469 10.90 18.30 23.58
N LEU A 470 11.71 17.38 23.00
CA LEU A 470 11.44 15.95 23.00
C LEU A 470 11.40 15.41 24.44
N LEU A 471 12.40 15.76 25.26
CA LEU A 471 12.44 15.37 26.69
C LEU A 471 11.21 15.90 27.44
N GLU A 472 10.95 17.21 27.36
CA GLU A 472 9.83 17.86 28.06
C GLU A 472 8.46 17.29 27.65
N ALA A 473 8.22 17.11 26.35
CA ALA A 473 6.96 16.56 25.84
C ALA A 473 6.78 15.09 26.25
N THR A 474 7.88 14.31 26.26
CA THR A 474 7.85 12.92 26.74
C THR A 474 7.52 12.81 28.22
N GLU A 475 8.11 13.67 29.04
CA GLU A 475 7.80 13.75 30.48
C GLU A 475 6.33 14.12 30.71
N GLN A 476 5.82 15.14 30.00
CA GLN A 476 4.42 15.53 30.07
C GLN A 476 3.46 14.40 29.69
N PHE A 477 3.80 13.61 28.67
CA PHE A 477 3.03 12.43 28.30
C PHE A 477 3.01 11.40 29.43
N LEU A 478 4.16 11.09 30.03
CA LEU A 478 4.28 10.12 31.13
C LEU A 478 3.58 10.57 32.42
N ILE A 479 3.56 11.87 32.75
CA ILE A 479 2.85 12.43 33.91
C ILE A 479 1.33 12.32 33.75
N SER A 480 0.82 12.36 32.54
CA SER A 480 -0.62 12.27 32.22
C SER A 480 -1.26 10.91 32.58
N ARG A 481 -0.58 10.04 33.25
CA ARG A 481 -0.68 8.59 33.53
C ARG A 481 -1.95 8.06 34.21
N LYS A 482 -2.99 8.85 34.49
CA LYS A 482 -4.21 8.38 35.21
C LYS A 482 -5.05 7.36 34.42
N PHE A 483 -4.66 7.02 33.23
CA PHE A 483 -5.39 6.18 32.29
C PHE A 483 -5.12 4.66 32.46
N LEU A 484 -3.93 4.25 32.93
CA LEU A 484 -3.54 2.84 33.09
C LEU A 484 -3.80 2.27 34.50
N LYS A 485 -4.46 3.02 35.38
CA LYS A 485 -4.99 2.54 36.66
C LYS A 485 -6.44 2.14 36.48
#